data_e371974d4793f3ba6d83c2eacfd2119a
#
_entry.id   e371974d4793f3ba6d83c2eacfd2119a
#
_cell.length_a   1.000
_cell.length_b   1.000
_cell.length_c   1.000
_cell.angle_alpha   90.00
_cell.angle_beta   90.00
_cell.angle_gamma   90.00
#
_symmetry.space_group_name_H-M   'P 1'
#
loop_
_entity.id
_entity.type
_entity.pdbx_description
1 polymer ?
#
loop_
_entity_poly.entity_id
_entity_poly.type
_entity_poly.pdbx_seq_one_letter_code
_entity_poly.pdbx_strand_id
1 'polypeptide(L)'
;MNHTPSNTLAAAIIVFSLSACRENSNDAERIPMAEMVSTGVEILLNPNGITPLAAALTLETEYASEVEYKVLGNRPVEGGSMDAMQRHENIPIVGLYESTKNLVELKVTDSRGKVAYDTLEIDTDSAYVGNPHITINLRNEALREPGMYLADLHFGTTGFFNSRPAVFDADGKIRYQLDLSGFGTISWPLKRLSNGHFFFVNEGHLYEYSVLGEELNDWSLGSFHAHHDFTEMPNGHLLIIAYRDGKNIQTATGSVQSVED
;
A
#
# COMPACT_ATOMS: atom_id res chain seq x y z
N MET A 1 24.08 -13.13 23.36
CA MET A 1 24.63 -12.71 22.06
C MET A 1 23.67 -11.69 21.50
N ASN A 2 24.08 -10.42 21.51
CA ASN A 2 23.18 -9.31 21.16
C ASN A 2 23.23 -9.11 19.64
N HIS A 3 22.15 -9.48 18.96
CA HIS A 3 21.90 -9.05 17.58
C HIS A 3 21.11 -7.75 17.64
N THR A 4 21.75 -6.65 17.33
CA THR A 4 21.06 -5.40 16.95
C THR A 4 20.69 -5.52 15.47
N PRO A 5 19.40 -5.44 15.09
CA PRO A 5 19.04 -5.33 13.70
C PRO A 5 19.40 -3.92 13.21
N SER A 6 20.20 -3.86 12.16
CA SER A 6 20.46 -2.66 11.40
C SER A 6 19.24 -2.38 10.52
N ASN A 7 18.32 -1.56 11.00
CA ASN A 7 17.19 -1.08 10.19
C ASN A 7 17.71 -0.02 9.22
N THR A 8 17.99 -0.43 7.99
CA THR A 8 18.09 0.50 6.87
C THR A 8 16.67 0.74 6.39
N LEU A 9 16.03 1.81 6.89
CA LEU A 9 14.73 2.25 6.37
C LEU A 9 14.93 2.79 4.95
N ALA A 10 14.53 2.02 3.95
CA ALA A 10 14.26 2.57 2.63
C ALA A 10 12.87 3.22 2.71
N ALA A 11 12.84 4.56 2.83
CA ALA A 11 11.60 5.31 2.87
C ALA A 11 11.04 5.43 1.45
N ALA A 12 10.12 4.55 1.06
CA ALA A 12 9.27 4.78 -0.09
C ALA A 12 8.23 5.85 0.30
N ILE A 13 8.49 7.11 -0.07
CA ILE A 13 7.54 8.20 0.14
C ILE A 13 6.54 8.18 -1.00
N ILE A 14 5.34 7.64 -0.77
CA ILE A 14 4.22 7.84 -1.70
C ILE A 14 3.61 9.20 -1.35
N VAL A 15 4.03 10.23 -2.07
CA VAL A 15 3.48 11.58 -1.95
C VAL A 15 2.28 11.69 -2.86
N PHE A 16 1.06 11.71 -2.30
CA PHE A 16 -0.13 12.15 -3.01
C PHE A 16 -0.12 13.69 -3.02
N SER A 17 0.60 14.30 -3.95
CA SER A 17 0.58 15.75 -4.12
C SER A 17 -0.12 16.12 -5.41
N LEU A 18 -1.14 16.95 -5.30
CA LEU A 18 -1.62 17.78 -6.39
C LEU A 18 -0.61 18.94 -6.55
N SER A 19 0.43 18.72 -7.35
CA SER A 19 1.30 19.82 -7.76
C SER A 19 0.67 20.55 -8.92
N ALA A 20 0.21 21.78 -8.66
CA ALA A 20 0.00 22.73 -9.72
C ALA A 20 1.33 22.94 -10.46
N CYS A 21 1.30 22.79 -11.77
CA CYS A 21 2.43 23.07 -12.66
C CYS A 21 3.04 24.43 -12.35
N ARG A 22 4.26 24.41 -11.86
CA ARG A 22 5.15 25.56 -11.95
C ARG A 22 6.16 25.21 -13.04
N GLU A 23 5.91 25.73 -14.24
CA GLU A 23 6.92 25.81 -15.28
C GLU A 23 8.09 26.65 -14.75
N ASN A 24 9.11 25.99 -14.22
CA ASN A 24 10.43 26.57 -14.13
C ASN A 24 11.23 25.91 -15.25
N SER A 25 11.45 26.67 -16.32
CA SER A 25 12.33 26.31 -17.42
C SER A 25 13.79 26.30 -16.99
N ASN A 26 14.22 25.20 -16.36
CA ASN A 26 15.54 24.67 -16.55
C ASN A 26 15.33 23.50 -17.50
N ASP A 27 15.64 23.69 -18.77
CA ASP A 27 15.59 22.64 -19.79
C ASP A 27 16.60 21.55 -19.41
N ALA A 28 16.16 20.58 -18.60
CA ALA A 28 16.96 19.38 -18.35
C ALA A 28 17.21 18.68 -19.69
N GLU A 29 18.44 18.29 -19.95
CA GLU A 29 18.81 17.57 -21.17
C GLU A 29 18.03 16.26 -21.23
N ARG A 30 17.14 16.13 -22.22
CA ARG A 30 16.40 14.89 -22.46
C ARG A 30 17.25 13.93 -23.27
N ILE A 31 17.37 12.70 -22.78
CA ILE A 31 18.04 11.60 -23.46
C ILE A 31 17.08 10.42 -23.65
N PRO A 32 17.33 9.52 -24.62
CA PRO A 32 16.58 8.28 -24.74
C PRO A 32 16.67 7.42 -23.49
N MET A 33 15.60 6.72 -23.13
CA MET A 33 15.58 5.81 -21.97
C MET A 33 16.68 4.74 -22.10
N ALA A 34 16.93 4.24 -23.31
CA ALA A 34 17.99 3.25 -23.57
C ALA A 34 19.42 3.76 -23.31
N GLU A 35 19.62 5.08 -23.22
CA GLU A 35 20.90 5.68 -22.81
C GLU A 35 20.97 5.94 -21.31
N MET A 36 19.83 5.88 -20.62
CA MET A 36 19.71 6.09 -19.18
C MET A 36 19.79 4.76 -18.42
N VAL A 37 19.09 3.74 -18.91
CA VAL A 37 18.92 2.44 -18.26
C VAL A 37 19.88 1.42 -18.86
N SER A 38 20.66 0.75 -18.01
CA SER A 38 21.70 -0.21 -18.44
C SER A 38 21.20 -1.64 -18.65
N THR A 39 20.15 -2.06 -17.95
CA THR A 39 19.63 -3.45 -17.96
C THR A 39 18.23 -3.61 -18.56
N GLY A 40 17.57 -2.51 -18.93
CA GLY A 40 16.16 -2.50 -19.29
C GLY A 40 15.27 -2.28 -18.06
N VAL A 41 13.99 -2.09 -18.33
CA VAL A 41 12.95 -1.88 -17.32
C VAL A 41 12.17 -3.17 -17.15
N GLU A 42 12.18 -3.72 -15.95
CA GLU A 42 11.43 -4.94 -15.62
C GLU A 42 10.20 -4.59 -14.78
N ILE A 43 9.07 -5.20 -15.12
CA ILE A 43 7.79 -5.02 -14.41
C ILE A 43 7.24 -6.38 -14.04
N LEU A 44 6.93 -6.55 -12.77
CA LEU A 44 6.27 -7.73 -12.23
C LEU A 44 4.92 -7.32 -11.62
N LEU A 45 3.82 -7.62 -12.32
CA LEU A 45 2.47 -7.41 -11.80
C LEU A 45 2.17 -8.42 -10.70
N ASN A 46 1.52 -7.95 -9.61
CA ASN A 46 1.08 -8.79 -8.49
C ASN A 46 2.20 -9.66 -7.90
N PRO A 47 3.34 -9.08 -7.49
CA PRO A 47 4.57 -9.84 -7.22
C PRO A 47 4.43 -10.89 -6.10
N ASN A 48 3.54 -10.66 -5.14
CA ASN A 48 3.30 -11.58 -4.01
C ASN A 48 1.93 -12.29 -4.09
N GLY A 49 1.22 -12.16 -5.21
CA GLY A 49 -0.02 -12.89 -5.48
C GLY A 49 -1.28 -12.34 -4.83
N ILE A 50 -1.18 -11.29 -4.01
CA ILE A 50 -2.31 -10.74 -3.24
C ILE A 50 -2.60 -9.26 -3.52
N THR A 51 -1.88 -8.65 -4.48
CA THR A 51 -2.06 -7.23 -4.87
C THR A 51 -2.26 -7.07 -6.37
N PRO A 52 -3.39 -7.52 -6.94
CA PRO A 52 -3.60 -7.65 -8.39
C PRO A 52 -3.51 -6.33 -9.17
N LEU A 53 -3.62 -5.19 -8.49
CA LEU A 53 -3.54 -3.85 -9.08
C LEU A 53 -2.28 -3.09 -8.63
N ALA A 54 -1.23 -3.82 -8.24
CA ALA A 54 0.08 -3.27 -7.97
C ALA A 54 1.16 -4.03 -8.73
N ALA A 55 2.20 -3.33 -9.14
CA ALA A 55 3.35 -3.92 -9.83
C ALA A 55 4.65 -3.47 -9.18
N ALA A 56 5.66 -4.32 -9.23
CA ALA A 56 7.03 -3.99 -8.87
C ALA A 56 7.79 -3.57 -10.13
N LEU A 57 8.44 -2.42 -10.08
CA LEU A 57 9.32 -1.91 -11.11
C LEU A 57 10.77 -2.06 -10.67
N THR A 58 11.59 -2.66 -11.52
CA THR A 58 13.03 -2.80 -11.31
C THR A 58 13.78 -2.25 -12.53
N LEU A 59 14.80 -1.44 -12.28
CA LEU A 59 15.70 -0.92 -13.32
C LEU A 59 17.08 -0.60 -12.73
N GLU A 60 18.07 -0.56 -13.61
CA GLU A 60 19.43 -0.17 -13.27
C GLU A 60 19.91 0.92 -14.24
N THR A 61 20.57 1.94 -13.70
CA THR A 61 21.06 3.10 -14.46
C THR A 61 22.58 3.20 -14.36
N GLU A 62 23.21 3.85 -15.33
CA GLU A 62 24.66 4.06 -15.32
C GLU A 62 25.08 4.99 -14.17
N TYR A 63 24.27 5.97 -13.87
CA TYR A 63 24.50 6.98 -12.81
C TYR A 63 23.39 6.91 -11.79
N ALA A 64 23.70 7.24 -10.53
CA ALA A 64 22.67 7.34 -9.51
C ALA A 64 21.51 8.23 -10.00
N SER A 65 20.29 7.76 -9.89
CA SER A 65 19.10 8.39 -10.46
C SER A 65 17.91 8.34 -9.51
N GLU A 66 17.01 9.28 -9.67
CA GLU A 66 15.66 9.27 -9.10
C GLU A 66 14.69 8.72 -10.14
N VAL A 67 13.69 8.00 -9.69
CA VAL A 67 12.68 7.36 -10.56
C VAL A 67 11.30 7.83 -10.12
N GLU A 68 10.57 8.43 -11.07
CA GLU A 68 9.19 8.87 -10.87
C GLU A 68 8.28 8.16 -11.87
N TYR A 69 7.07 7.82 -11.44
CA TYR A 69 6.06 7.29 -12.37
C TYR A 69 4.73 8.00 -12.21
N LYS A 70 3.90 7.91 -13.26
CA LYS A 70 2.54 8.42 -13.28
C LYS A 70 1.62 7.43 -14.00
N VAL A 71 0.69 6.83 -13.28
CA VAL A 71 -0.40 6.06 -13.88
C VAL A 71 -1.38 7.04 -14.53
N LEU A 72 -1.51 6.95 -15.86
CA LEU A 72 -2.36 7.86 -16.63
C LEU A 72 -3.84 7.46 -16.52
N GLY A 73 -4.74 8.43 -16.68
CA GLY A 73 -6.18 8.22 -16.66
C GLY A 73 -6.94 9.43 -16.12
N ASN A 74 -8.23 9.25 -15.86
CA ASN A 74 -9.09 10.33 -15.35
C ASN A 74 -8.65 10.82 -13.95
N ARG A 75 -8.07 9.93 -13.16
CA ARG A 75 -7.50 10.20 -11.83
C ARG A 75 -6.07 9.68 -11.81
N PRO A 76 -5.11 10.44 -12.30
CA PRO A 76 -3.72 9.99 -12.33
C PRO A 76 -3.18 9.76 -10.92
N VAL A 77 -2.28 8.79 -10.79
CA VAL A 77 -1.55 8.47 -9.56
C VAL A 77 -0.07 8.60 -9.84
N GLU A 78 0.62 9.31 -8.98
CA GLU A 78 2.05 9.53 -9.07
C GLU A 78 2.77 8.86 -7.90
N GLY A 79 3.99 8.39 -8.13
CA GLY A 79 4.86 7.79 -7.15
C GLY A 79 6.26 7.60 -7.70
N GLY A 80 7.11 6.85 -6.99
CA GLY A 80 8.47 6.58 -7.42
C GLY A 80 9.43 6.37 -6.25
N SER A 81 10.73 6.45 -6.53
CA SER A 81 11.81 6.46 -5.56
C SER A 81 12.61 7.76 -5.72
N MET A 82 12.62 8.57 -4.68
CA MET A 82 13.41 9.81 -4.63
C MET A 82 14.85 9.57 -4.16
N ASP A 83 15.19 8.36 -3.76
CA ASP A 83 16.54 7.99 -3.41
C ASP A 83 17.37 7.85 -4.69
N ALA A 84 18.41 8.66 -4.82
CA ALA A 84 19.30 8.64 -5.97
C ALA A 84 20.22 7.40 -5.92
N MET A 85 19.81 6.33 -6.59
CA MET A 85 20.53 5.04 -6.66
C MET A 85 20.81 4.65 -8.11
N GLN A 86 21.80 3.78 -8.32
CA GLN A 86 22.04 3.17 -9.63
C GLN A 86 21.13 1.98 -9.89
N ARG A 87 20.74 1.25 -8.85
CA ARG A 87 19.85 0.10 -8.94
C ARG A 87 18.62 0.33 -8.08
N HIS A 88 17.49 0.28 -8.72
CA HIS A 88 16.18 0.37 -8.10
C HIS A 88 15.49 -0.98 -8.18
N GLU A 89 15.20 -1.56 -7.05
CA GLU A 89 14.51 -2.84 -6.94
C GLU A 89 13.13 -2.64 -6.30
N ASN A 90 12.13 -3.25 -6.91
CA ASN A 90 10.76 -3.30 -6.37
C ASN A 90 10.15 -1.92 -6.06
N ILE A 91 10.40 -0.91 -6.92
CA ILE A 91 9.64 0.35 -6.81
C ILE A 91 8.17 0.02 -6.98
N PRO A 92 7.30 0.32 -5.99
CA PRO A 92 5.89 -0.01 -6.09
C PRO A 92 5.16 0.92 -7.04
N ILE A 93 4.63 0.37 -8.14
CA ILE A 93 3.63 1.02 -8.98
C ILE A 93 2.26 0.64 -8.43
N VAL A 94 1.53 1.62 -7.92
CA VAL A 94 0.18 1.47 -7.37
C VAL A 94 -0.81 2.39 -8.08
N GLY A 95 -2.09 2.13 -7.92
CA GLY A 95 -3.13 2.94 -8.52
C GLY A 95 -3.48 2.53 -9.95
N LEU A 96 -3.19 1.29 -10.35
CA LEU A 96 -3.62 0.73 -11.61
C LEU A 96 -5.16 0.57 -11.65
N TYR A 97 -5.75 0.75 -12.82
CA TYR A 97 -7.16 0.43 -13.07
C TYR A 97 -7.31 -1.06 -13.36
N GLU A 98 -8.40 -1.68 -12.92
CA GLU A 98 -8.69 -3.07 -13.22
C GLU A 98 -9.18 -3.28 -14.66
N SER A 99 -9.00 -4.50 -15.18
CA SER A 99 -9.52 -4.97 -16.46
C SER A 99 -9.19 -4.05 -17.64
N THR A 100 -7.98 -3.51 -17.68
CA THR A 100 -7.57 -2.58 -18.73
C THR A 100 -6.07 -2.56 -18.93
N LYS A 101 -5.66 -2.05 -20.07
CA LYS A 101 -4.28 -1.65 -20.34
C LYS A 101 -4.03 -0.32 -19.68
N ASN A 102 -3.19 -0.30 -18.65
CA ASN A 102 -2.75 0.91 -17.99
C ASN A 102 -1.52 1.48 -18.72
N LEU A 103 -1.54 2.77 -18.97
CA LEU A 103 -0.36 3.50 -19.44
C LEU A 103 0.29 4.16 -18.22
N VAL A 104 1.57 3.88 -18.01
CA VAL A 104 2.36 4.41 -16.91
C VAL A 104 3.54 5.18 -17.47
N GLU A 105 3.48 6.49 -17.34
CA GLU A 105 4.60 7.36 -17.69
C GLU A 105 5.72 7.17 -16.67
N LEU A 106 6.92 6.89 -17.14
CA LEU A 106 8.13 6.74 -16.36
C LEU A 106 9.05 7.92 -16.64
N LYS A 107 9.58 8.53 -15.59
CA LYS A 107 10.60 9.57 -15.66
C LYS A 107 11.79 9.16 -14.81
N VAL A 108 12.97 9.18 -15.39
CA VAL A 108 14.23 8.92 -14.69
C VAL A 108 15.11 10.15 -14.79
N THR A 109 15.61 10.62 -13.66
CA THR A 109 16.51 11.78 -13.57
C THR A 109 17.83 11.35 -12.94
N ASP A 110 18.91 11.44 -13.70
CA ASP A 110 20.23 11.06 -13.19
C ASP A 110 20.91 12.18 -12.39
N SER A 111 21.97 11.82 -11.65
CA SER A 111 22.75 12.75 -10.82
C SER A 111 23.45 13.87 -11.60
N ARG A 112 23.48 13.79 -12.92
CA ARG A 112 24.01 14.84 -13.83
C ARG A 112 22.92 15.82 -14.26
N GLY A 113 21.64 15.56 -13.88
CA GLY A 113 20.49 16.35 -14.28
C GLY A 113 19.92 16.01 -15.65
N LYS A 114 20.35 14.90 -16.27
CA LYS A 114 19.74 14.39 -17.49
C LYS A 114 18.44 13.67 -17.18
N VAL A 115 17.45 13.79 -18.04
CA VAL A 115 16.12 13.23 -17.84
C VAL A 115 15.73 12.34 -19.03
N ALA A 116 15.23 11.16 -18.72
CA ALA A 116 14.63 10.26 -19.70
C ALA A 116 13.15 10.00 -19.38
N TYR A 117 12.35 9.82 -20.40
CA TYR A 117 10.92 9.47 -20.28
C TYR A 117 10.63 8.23 -21.12
N ASP A 118 9.74 7.40 -20.58
CA ASP A 118 9.17 6.26 -21.29
C ASP A 118 7.70 6.09 -20.91
N THR A 119 6.97 5.28 -21.65
CA THR A 119 5.60 4.92 -21.33
C THR A 119 5.49 3.40 -21.30
N LEU A 120 5.23 2.88 -20.13
CA LEU A 120 5.05 1.46 -19.88
C LEU A 120 3.58 1.08 -20.06
N GLU A 121 3.34 -0.10 -20.65
CA GLU A 121 2.02 -0.69 -20.76
C GLU A 121 1.90 -1.83 -19.74
N ILE A 122 0.91 -1.74 -18.84
CA ILE A 122 0.65 -2.76 -17.83
C ILE A 122 -0.80 -3.22 -17.99
N ASP A 123 -0.97 -4.44 -18.48
CA ASP A 123 -2.29 -5.06 -18.59
C ASP A 123 -2.69 -5.68 -17.24
N THR A 124 -3.87 -5.32 -16.77
CA THR A 124 -4.43 -5.85 -15.53
C THR A 124 -5.72 -6.62 -15.83
N ASP A 125 -5.89 -7.71 -15.11
CA ASP A 125 -7.18 -8.42 -15.06
C ASP A 125 -8.17 -7.72 -14.11
N SER A 126 -9.36 -8.29 -13.99
CA SER A 126 -10.30 -7.97 -12.91
C SER A 126 -9.61 -8.20 -11.56
N ALA A 127 -9.77 -7.27 -10.63
CA ALA A 127 -9.13 -7.37 -9.33
C ALA A 127 -9.51 -8.70 -8.66
N TYR A 128 -10.76 -8.90 -8.29
CA TYR A 128 -11.27 -10.21 -7.87
C TYR A 128 -12.74 -10.36 -8.21
N VAL A 129 -13.16 -11.59 -8.52
CA VAL A 129 -14.58 -11.92 -8.75
C VAL A 129 -15.38 -11.59 -7.50
N GLY A 130 -16.44 -10.82 -7.66
CA GLY A 130 -17.34 -10.43 -6.57
C GLY A 130 -16.98 -9.10 -5.90
N ASN A 131 -16.03 -8.34 -6.45
CA ASN A 131 -15.82 -6.97 -5.99
C ASN A 131 -17.12 -6.15 -6.04
N PRO A 132 -17.41 -5.35 -5.00
CA PRO A 132 -18.59 -4.52 -5.00
C PRO A 132 -18.46 -3.41 -6.04
N HIS A 133 -19.57 -3.12 -6.71
CA HIS A 133 -19.68 -1.89 -7.46
C HIS A 133 -19.82 -0.71 -6.50
N ILE A 134 -18.86 0.21 -6.52
CA ILE A 134 -18.94 1.42 -5.73
C ILE A 134 -19.75 2.45 -6.51
N THR A 135 -20.86 2.87 -5.93
CA THR A 135 -21.76 3.87 -6.54
C THR A 135 -21.63 5.19 -5.78
N ILE A 136 -21.31 6.24 -6.52
CA ILE A 136 -21.26 7.60 -5.97
C ILE A 136 -22.64 8.25 -6.11
N ASN A 137 -23.40 8.27 -5.01
CA ASN A 137 -24.76 8.82 -5.00
C ASN A 137 -24.80 10.35 -4.92
N LEU A 138 -23.82 10.96 -4.26
CA LEU A 138 -23.71 12.40 -4.11
C LEU A 138 -22.26 12.83 -4.28
N ARG A 139 -22.07 13.84 -5.12
CA ARG A 139 -20.74 14.40 -5.39
C ARG A 139 -20.74 15.90 -5.13
N ASN A 140 -19.83 16.36 -4.27
CA ASN A 140 -19.53 17.76 -4.07
C ASN A 140 -18.01 17.97 -4.16
N GLU A 141 -17.54 18.35 -5.32
CA GLU A 141 -16.11 18.50 -5.60
C GLU A 141 -15.46 19.59 -4.72
N ALA A 142 -16.21 20.59 -4.27
CA ALA A 142 -15.70 21.68 -3.44
C ALA A 142 -15.42 21.27 -1.99
N LEU A 143 -16.04 20.19 -1.52
CA LEU A 143 -15.89 19.65 -0.15
C LEU A 143 -15.07 18.36 -0.11
N ARG A 144 -14.63 17.89 -1.27
CA ARG A 144 -13.89 16.63 -1.34
C ARG A 144 -12.42 16.87 -1.05
N GLU A 145 -11.86 16.09 -0.14
CA GLU A 145 -10.43 16.01 0.05
C GLU A 145 -9.76 15.31 -1.14
N PRO A 146 -8.55 15.72 -1.51
CA PRO A 146 -7.77 15.01 -2.52
C PRO A 146 -7.35 13.64 -2.01
N GLY A 147 -7.17 12.67 -2.93
CA GLY A 147 -6.69 11.34 -2.62
C GLY A 147 -7.70 10.25 -2.93
N MET A 148 -7.48 9.10 -2.31
CA MET A 148 -8.29 7.89 -2.45
C MET A 148 -8.81 7.43 -1.09
N TYR A 149 -9.80 6.53 -1.14
CA TYR A 149 -10.49 6.03 0.04
C TYR A 149 -10.12 4.56 0.24
N LEU A 150 -9.59 4.23 1.42
CA LEU A 150 -9.39 2.84 1.84
C LEU A 150 -10.68 2.35 2.51
N ALA A 151 -11.20 1.24 2.02
CA ALA A 151 -12.31 0.53 2.63
C ALA A 151 -11.86 -0.89 2.99
N ASP A 152 -12.13 -1.28 4.21
CA ASP A 152 -11.97 -2.66 4.66
C ASP A 152 -13.22 -3.44 4.25
N LEU A 153 -13.09 -4.28 3.23
CA LEU A 153 -14.19 -5.01 2.61
C LEU A 153 -14.17 -6.47 3.07
N HIS A 154 -15.27 -6.89 3.66
CA HIS A 154 -15.45 -8.26 4.11
C HIS A 154 -16.50 -8.97 3.25
N PHE A 155 -16.13 -10.13 2.70
CA PHE A 155 -16.97 -10.95 1.85
C PHE A 155 -17.25 -12.30 2.50
N GLY A 156 -18.48 -12.74 2.48
CA GLY A 156 -18.82 -14.07 2.97
C GLY A 156 -20.27 -14.20 3.41
N THR A 157 -20.63 -15.43 3.74
CA THR A 157 -21.89 -15.81 4.40
C THR A 157 -21.61 -16.12 5.87
N THR A 158 -22.62 -16.13 6.70
CA THR A 158 -22.54 -16.36 8.15
C THR A 158 -21.46 -17.35 8.57
N GLY A 159 -20.38 -16.84 9.22
CA GLY A 159 -19.31 -17.64 9.82
C GLY A 159 -18.00 -17.77 9.01
N PHE A 160 -18.00 -17.35 7.75
CA PHE A 160 -16.79 -17.35 6.92
C PHE A 160 -16.67 -16.02 6.18
N PHE A 161 -15.81 -15.15 6.66
CA PHE A 161 -15.55 -13.86 6.04
C PHE A 161 -14.14 -13.87 5.46
N ASN A 162 -14.01 -13.37 4.23
CA ASN A 162 -12.74 -13.10 3.60
C ASN A 162 -12.53 -11.60 3.56
N SER A 163 -11.40 -11.12 4.05
CA SER A 163 -11.02 -9.71 3.97
C SER A 163 -10.35 -9.43 2.63
N ARG A 164 -10.85 -8.42 1.93
CA ARG A 164 -10.29 -7.88 0.69
C ARG A 164 -10.32 -6.36 0.72
N PRO A 165 -9.52 -5.74 1.57
CA PRO A 165 -9.44 -4.29 1.62
C PRO A 165 -9.13 -3.71 0.25
N ALA A 166 -9.82 -2.63 -0.10
CA ALA A 166 -9.65 -1.98 -1.40
C ALA A 166 -9.50 -0.46 -1.24
N VAL A 167 -8.69 0.10 -2.12
CA VAL A 167 -8.58 1.55 -2.28
C VAL A 167 -9.27 1.95 -3.57
N PHE A 168 -10.15 2.92 -3.51
CA PHE A 168 -10.88 3.42 -4.66
C PHE A 168 -10.76 4.94 -4.79
N ASP A 169 -10.85 5.40 -6.02
CA ASP A 169 -10.81 6.81 -6.33
C ASP A 169 -12.19 7.47 -6.20
N ALA A 170 -12.23 8.77 -6.39
CA ALA A 170 -13.43 9.57 -6.29
C ALA A 170 -14.49 9.28 -7.38
N ASP A 171 -14.14 8.50 -8.39
CA ASP A 171 -15.07 8.02 -9.42
C ASP A 171 -15.58 6.60 -9.10
N GLY A 172 -15.22 6.06 -7.93
CA GLY A 172 -15.60 4.72 -7.47
C GLY A 172 -14.84 3.60 -8.15
N LYS A 173 -13.72 3.91 -8.81
CA LYS A 173 -12.88 2.88 -9.45
C LYS A 173 -11.93 2.30 -8.43
N ILE A 174 -11.87 0.96 -8.34
CA ILE A 174 -10.87 0.28 -7.52
C ILE A 174 -9.51 0.51 -8.17
N ARG A 175 -8.57 0.98 -7.36
CA ARG A 175 -7.22 1.36 -7.78
C ARG A 175 -6.13 0.58 -7.04
N TYR A 176 -6.49 -0.16 -6.03
CA TYR A 176 -5.64 -1.07 -5.28
C TYR A 176 -6.51 -2.06 -4.52
N GLN A 177 -6.03 -3.28 -4.35
CA GLN A 177 -6.68 -4.29 -3.52
C GLN A 177 -5.62 -5.16 -2.86
N LEU A 178 -5.88 -5.53 -1.59
CA LEU A 178 -5.09 -6.48 -0.84
C LEU A 178 -5.97 -7.71 -0.55
N ASP A 179 -5.61 -8.88 -1.09
CA ASP A 179 -6.37 -10.11 -0.88
C ASP A 179 -5.88 -10.84 0.38
N LEU A 180 -6.57 -10.66 1.46
CA LEU A 180 -6.32 -11.35 2.72
C LEU A 180 -7.23 -12.59 2.89
N SER A 181 -7.87 -13.06 1.83
CA SER A 181 -8.76 -14.23 1.89
C SER A 181 -8.05 -15.52 2.29
N GLY A 182 -6.73 -15.59 2.10
CA GLY A 182 -5.89 -16.70 2.52
C GLY A 182 -5.87 -16.94 4.04
N PHE A 183 -6.19 -15.92 4.84
CA PHE A 183 -6.34 -16.08 6.29
C PHE A 183 -7.61 -16.82 6.71
N GLY A 184 -8.61 -16.94 5.80
CA GLY A 184 -9.85 -17.68 6.06
C GLY A 184 -10.82 -17.04 7.06
N THR A 185 -10.41 -15.95 7.72
CA THR A 185 -11.19 -15.19 8.70
C THR A 185 -11.10 -13.69 8.42
N ILE A 186 -11.77 -12.88 9.23
CA ILE A 186 -11.69 -11.42 9.10
C ILE A 186 -10.31 -10.95 9.56
N SER A 187 -9.62 -10.20 8.69
CA SER A 187 -8.36 -9.50 9.01
C SER A 187 -8.70 -8.05 9.36
N TRP A 188 -9.02 -7.80 10.64
CA TRP A 188 -9.57 -6.53 11.11
C TRP A 188 -9.15 -6.23 12.56
N PRO A 189 -8.88 -4.97 12.91
CA PRO A 189 -8.88 -3.78 12.06
C PRO A 189 -7.71 -3.75 11.08
N LEU A 190 -7.90 -3.08 9.92
CA LEU A 190 -6.84 -2.84 8.94
C LEU A 190 -6.60 -1.34 8.79
N LYS A 191 -5.34 -0.94 8.82
CA LYS A 191 -4.92 0.45 8.61
C LYS A 191 -3.68 0.53 7.74
N ARG A 192 -3.57 1.62 7.01
CA ARG A 192 -2.32 2.04 6.39
C ARG A 192 -1.65 3.07 7.30
N LEU A 193 -0.41 2.80 7.70
CA LEU A 193 0.32 3.65 8.63
C LEU A 193 1.26 4.62 7.91
N SER A 194 1.93 5.48 8.67
CA SER A 194 2.75 6.57 8.15
C SER A 194 3.93 6.10 7.30
N ASN A 195 4.44 4.89 7.55
CA ASN A 195 5.47 4.25 6.74
C ASN A 195 4.96 3.73 5.37
N GLY A 196 3.64 3.84 5.12
CA GLY A 196 3.00 3.41 3.90
C GLY A 196 2.60 1.93 3.87
N HIS A 197 2.92 1.15 4.90
CA HIS A 197 2.57 -0.27 5.00
C HIS A 197 1.14 -0.47 5.51
N PHE A 198 0.60 -1.63 5.24
CA PHE A 198 -0.67 -2.08 5.78
C PHE A 198 -0.45 -2.89 7.05
N PHE A 199 -1.18 -2.54 8.09
CA PHE A 199 -1.21 -3.27 9.34
C PHE A 199 -2.62 -3.77 9.57
N PHE A 200 -2.75 -5.02 9.98
CA PHE A 200 -4.03 -5.63 10.33
C PHE A 200 -3.87 -6.71 11.39
N VAL A 201 -4.96 -6.98 12.07
CA VAL A 201 -5.02 -8.05 13.07
C VAL A 201 -5.79 -9.23 12.50
N ASN A 202 -5.27 -10.43 12.73
CA ASN A 202 -5.96 -11.68 12.46
C ASN A 202 -5.60 -12.70 13.54
N GLU A 203 -6.61 -13.30 14.17
CA GLU A 203 -6.51 -14.42 15.13
C GLU A 203 -5.40 -14.29 16.22
N GLY A 204 -5.25 -13.11 16.80
CA GLY A 204 -4.26 -12.88 17.88
C GLY A 204 -2.86 -12.58 17.38
N HIS A 205 -2.73 -12.25 16.11
CA HIS A 205 -1.52 -11.76 15.49
C HIS A 205 -1.72 -10.38 14.91
N LEU A 206 -0.70 -9.54 14.95
CA LEU A 206 -0.59 -8.30 14.20
C LEU A 206 0.37 -8.51 13.05
N TYR A 207 -0.10 -8.25 11.85
CA TYR A 207 0.67 -8.38 10.62
C TYR A 207 1.03 -7.02 10.05
N GLU A 208 2.20 -6.94 9.42
CA GLU A 208 2.65 -5.81 8.62
C GLU A 208 2.96 -6.28 7.20
N TYR A 209 2.31 -5.66 6.23
CA TYR A 209 2.47 -5.96 4.81
C TYR A 209 2.88 -4.73 4.02
N SER A 210 3.81 -4.90 3.09
CA SER A 210 4.15 -3.86 2.12
C SER A 210 2.99 -3.58 1.16
N VAL A 211 3.07 -2.46 0.43
CA VAL A 211 2.09 -2.16 -0.64
C VAL A 211 2.16 -3.12 -1.82
N LEU A 212 3.22 -3.92 -1.93
CA LEU A 212 3.36 -4.99 -2.91
C LEU A 212 2.83 -6.34 -2.40
N GLY A 213 2.30 -6.40 -1.17
CA GLY A 213 1.76 -7.61 -0.56
C GLY A 213 2.81 -8.54 0.02
N GLU A 214 4.01 -8.07 0.28
CA GLU A 214 5.04 -8.82 1.00
C GLU A 214 4.76 -8.77 2.50
N GLU A 215 4.76 -9.93 3.17
CA GLU A 215 4.72 -10.01 4.61
C GLU A 215 6.05 -9.55 5.19
N LEU A 216 6.04 -8.45 5.90
CA LEU A 216 7.23 -7.86 6.51
C LEU A 216 7.41 -8.30 7.95
N ASN A 217 6.30 -8.40 8.68
CA ASN A 217 6.30 -8.82 10.07
C ASN A 217 5.01 -9.54 10.45
N ASP A 218 5.16 -10.48 11.39
CA ASP A 218 4.11 -11.19 12.10
C ASP A 218 4.42 -11.16 13.61
N TRP A 219 3.61 -10.47 14.40
CA TRP A 219 3.76 -10.40 15.85
C TRP A 219 2.59 -11.10 16.54
N SER A 220 2.90 -12.17 17.27
CA SER A 220 1.92 -12.78 18.16
C SER A 220 1.59 -11.87 19.33
N LEU A 221 0.31 -11.68 19.58
CA LEU A 221 -0.20 -10.96 20.76
C LEU A 221 -0.24 -11.85 22.00
N GLY A 222 0.21 -13.10 21.91
CA GLY A 222 0.25 -14.07 23.00
C GLY A 222 -1.15 -14.45 23.49
N SER A 223 -1.44 -14.14 24.76
CA SER A 223 -2.77 -14.39 25.37
C SER A 223 -3.74 -13.21 25.21
N PHE A 224 -3.37 -12.21 24.44
CA PHE A 224 -4.22 -11.05 24.18
C PHE A 224 -4.85 -11.16 22.80
N HIS A 225 -6.08 -10.70 22.70
CA HIS A 225 -6.80 -10.56 21.45
C HIS A 225 -7.01 -9.08 21.18
N ALA A 226 -6.61 -8.61 20.01
CA ALA A 226 -6.88 -7.23 19.62
C ALA A 226 -8.39 -7.03 19.42
N HIS A 227 -8.88 -5.88 19.83
CA HIS A 227 -10.30 -5.56 19.83
C HIS A 227 -10.55 -4.18 19.23
N HIS A 228 -11.22 -4.16 18.10
CA HIS A 228 -11.75 -3.00 17.39
C HIS A 228 -10.75 -2.02 16.80
N ASP A 229 -9.65 -1.66 17.45
CA ASP A 229 -8.81 -0.60 16.94
C ASP A 229 -7.36 -0.67 17.43
N PHE A 230 -6.48 -0.08 16.66
CA PHE A 230 -5.13 0.28 17.07
C PHE A 230 -4.76 1.64 16.45
N THR A 231 -3.78 2.33 17.02
CA THR A 231 -3.31 3.61 16.52
C THR A 231 -1.79 3.70 16.55
N GLU A 232 -1.24 4.36 15.56
CA GLU A 232 0.17 4.71 15.51
C GLU A 232 0.42 5.92 16.41
N MET A 233 1.41 5.79 17.29
CA MET A 233 1.87 6.86 18.16
C MET A 233 2.96 7.68 17.47
N PRO A 234 3.22 8.94 17.89
CA PRO A 234 4.25 9.78 17.28
C PRO A 234 5.68 9.21 17.31
N ASN A 235 5.94 8.24 18.19
CA ASN A 235 7.23 7.54 18.28
C ASN A 235 7.30 6.26 17.43
N GLY A 236 6.29 6.01 16.58
CA GLY A 236 6.18 4.83 15.73
C GLY A 236 5.73 3.55 16.44
N HIS A 237 5.42 3.61 17.75
CA HIS A 237 4.81 2.47 18.43
C HIS A 237 3.33 2.36 18.09
N LEU A 238 2.78 1.16 18.21
CA LEU A 238 1.35 0.91 18.06
C LEU A 238 0.69 0.78 19.44
N LEU A 239 -0.37 1.53 19.66
CA LEU A 239 -1.28 1.34 20.79
C LEU A 239 -2.47 0.52 20.31
N ILE A 240 -2.63 -0.68 20.87
CA ILE A 240 -3.66 -1.64 20.47
C ILE A 240 -4.65 -1.79 21.64
N ILE A 241 -5.93 -1.71 21.35
CA ILE A 241 -6.99 -2.11 22.28
C ILE A 241 -7.01 -3.63 22.26
N ALA A 242 -6.83 -4.25 23.43
CA ALA A 242 -6.79 -5.70 23.54
C ALA A 242 -7.55 -6.19 24.76
N TYR A 243 -8.10 -7.39 24.68
CA TYR A 243 -8.70 -8.09 25.80
C TYR A 243 -7.98 -9.43 26.02
N ARG A 244 -8.19 -10.01 27.17
CA ARG A 244 -7.66 -11.32 27.56
C ARG A 244 -8.76 -12.16 28.15
N ASP A 245 -8.95 -13.34 27.59
CA ASP A 245 -9.94 -14.29 28.06
C ASP A 245 -9.58 -14.91 29.41
N GLY A 246 -10.59 -15.35 30.13
CA GLY A 246 -10.45 -16.22 31.26
C GLY A 246 -9.99 -15.58 32.58
N LYS A 247 -10.03 -14.25 32.66
CA LYS A 247 -9.76 -13.56 33.92
C LYS A 247 -10.97 -13.68 34.86
N ASN A 248 -10.76 -14.28 36.01
CA ASN A 248 -11.76 -14.34 37.05
C ASN A 248 -11.61 -13.15 38.00
N ILE A 249 -12.64 -12.34 38.11
CA ILE A 249 -12.70 -11.25 39.07
C ILE A 249 -13.74 -11.55 40.15
N GLN A 250 -13.44 -11.16 41.36
CA GLN A 250 -14.40 -11.24 42.44
C GLN A 250 -15.24 -9.97 42.46
N THR A 251 -16.53 -10.11 42.28
CA THR A 251 -17.46 -8.99 42.35
C THR A 251 -17.72 -8.57 43.80
N ALA A 252 -18.29 -7.39 43.98
CA ALA A 252 -18.68 -6.88 45.31
C ALA A 252 -19.65 -7.80 46.04
N THR A 253 -20.34 -8.69 45.36
CA THR A 253 -21.25 -9.69 45.90
C THR A 253 -20.58 -11.01 46.26
N GLY A 254 -19.26 -11.13 46.05
CA GLY A 254 -18.47 -12.32 46.31
C GLY A 254 -18.52 -13.40 45.25
N SER A 255 -19.26 -13.23 44.17
CA SER A 255 -19.26 -14.16 43.05
C SER A 255 -18.04 -13.93 42.17
N VAL A 256 -17.39 -15.03 41.76
CA VAL A 256 -16.30 -15.01 40.77
C VAL A 256 -16.92 -15.24 39.38
N GLN A 257 -16.66 -14.34 38.48
CA GLN A 257 -17.12 -14.45 37.09
C GLN A 257 -15.92 -14.43 36.15
N SER A 258 -15.96 -15.25 35.12
CA SER A 258 -15.05 -15.12 34.01
C SER A 258 -15.47 -13.91 33.19
N VAL A 259 -14.55 -12.98 33.00
CA VAL A 259 -14.77 -11.74 32.22
C VAL A 259 -13.68 -11.57 31.18
N GLU A 260 -14.04 -10.92 30.14
CA GLU A 260 -13.10 -10.36 29.17
C GLU A 260 -12.58 -9.04 29.74
N ASP A 261 -11.28 -8.80 29.62
CA ASP A 261 -10.59 -7.65 30.20
C ASP A 261 -9.95 -6.80 29.09
#